data_0ab0e987a5f9ca40c0a5d9fe85966c09
#
_entry.id   0ab0e987a5f9ca40c0a5d9fe85966c09
#
_cell.length_a   1.000
_cell.length_b   1.000
_cell.length_c   1.000
_cell.angle_alpha   90.00
_cell.angle_beta   90.00
_cell.angle_gamma   90.00
#
_symmetry.space_group_name_H-M   'P 1'
#
loop_
_entity.id
_entity.type
_entity.pdbx_description
1 polymer ?
#
loop_
_entity_poly.entity_id
_entity_poly.type
_entity_poly.pdbx_seq_one_letter_code
_entity_poly.pdbx_strand_id
1 'polypeptide(L)'
;MRDFMEKSTVYFTDFRCKVGTSQLDKLKKLCIAAGIKDIDMDGKFVAIKMHFGELGNLAFLRPNYAKVVADLCKELGGMPFLTDCNTLYPGSRKNALEHMDCANLNGFNTITTGCQIIIGDGLRGTDDVEVPVENAEYCPTARIGRAVMDADIFISLTHFKGHEATGFGGAIKNIGMGCGSRAGKMAQHNSGKPVIETDLCRGCKRCAKECGSDAITYPEKKAVIDYDKCKGCGRCIGACSFDAIHNPHSNSNELLCRKMTEYAQAVCHGRP
;
A
#
# COMPACT_ATOMS: atom_id res chain seq x y z
N MET A 1 19.00 21.37 -22.90
CA MET A 1 19.73 21.58 -21.64
C MET A 1 19.07 20.69 -20.60
N ARG A 2 19.75 19.66 -20.09
CA ARG A 2 19.26 18.94 -18.92
C ARG A 2 19.55 19.85 -17.73
N ASP A 3 18.53 20.45 -17.14
CA ASP A 3 18.67 21.08 -15.84
C ASP A 3 19.28 20.06 -14.88
N PHE A 4 20.40 20.37 -14.31
CA PHE A 4 20.99 19.58 -13.26
C PHE A 4 20.06 19.71 -12.04
N MET A 5 19.11 18.77 -11.90
CA MET A 5 18.32 18.67 -10.69
C MET A 5 19.30 18.54 -9.52
N GLU A 6 19.15 19.39 -8.54
CA GLU A 6 19.95 19.36 -7.32
C GLU A 6 19.80 17.98 -6.68
N LYS A 7 20.91 17.34 -6.33
CA LYS A 7 20.88 15.98 -5.77
C LYS A 7 20.26 16.02 -4.37
N SER A 8 19.26 15.18 -4.13
CA SER A 8 18.68 15.05 -2.80
C SER A 8 19.72 14.57 -1.78
N THR A 9 19.72 15.17 -0.60
CA THR A 9 20.54 14.73 0.52
C THR A 9 19.96 13.44 1.11
N VAL A 10 20.82 12.42 1.28
CA VAL A 10 20.45 11.15 1.91
C VAL A 10 21.12 11.07 3.27
N TYR A 11 20.32 10.86 4.30
CA TYR A 11 20.79 10.67 5.68
C TYR A 11 20.90 9.18 5.97
N PHE A 12 22.04 8.77 6.49
CA PHE A 12 22.34 7.34 6.73
C PHE A 12 22.86 7.13 8.16
N THR A 13 22.46 6.01 8.75
CA THR A 13 23.07 5.47 9.98
C THR A 13 23.20 3.95 9.87
N ASP A 14 24.25 3.38 10.46
CA ASP A 14 24.44 1.93 10.54
C ASP A 14 23.71 1.31 11.75
N PHE A 15 23.77 -0.01 11.88
CA PHE A 15 23.15 -0.74 13.00
C PHE A 15 24.04 -0.84 14.25
N ARG A 16 25.29 -0.37 14.22
CA ARG A 16 26.18 -0.42 15.37
C ARG A 16 25.71 0.56 16.45
N CYS A 17 25.58 0.09 17.68
CA CYS A 17 25.19 0.90 18.82
C CYS A 17 26.29 0.88 19.89
N LYS A 18 26.51 2.03 20.53
CA LYS A 18 27.35 2.12 21.75
C LYS A 18 26.49 1.82 22.97
N VAL A 19 27.11 1.46 24.06
CA VAL A 19 26.42 1.30 25.37
C VAL A 19 25.66 2.61 25.68
N GLY A 20 24.40 2.50 26.07
CA GLY A 20 23.53 3.64 26.36
C GLY A 20 22.86 4.29 25.13
N THR A 21 23.03 3.72 23.91
CA THR A 21 22.34 4.19 22.70
C THR A 21 21.71 3.03 21.98
N SER A 22 20.44 3.13 21.61
CA SER A 22 19.72 2.11 20.82
C SER A 22 19.62 2.47 19.34
N GLN A 23 19.22 1.50 18.52
CA GLN A 23 18.89 1.77 17.12
C GLN A 23 17.69 2.72 16.98
N LEU A 24 16.77 2.69 17.97
CA LEU A 24 15.60 3.56 17.99
C LEU A 24 16.00 5.03 18.27
N ASP A 25 16.97 5.26 19.17
CA ASP A 25 17.52 6.60 19.38
C ASP A 25 18.24 7.12 18.13
N LYS A 26 18.94 6.25 17.42
CA LYS A 26 19.60 6.60 16.16
C LYS A 26 18.56 6.94 15.07
N LEU A 27 17.45 6.19 14.97
CA LEU A 27 16.36 6.52 14.05
C LEU A 27 15.77 7.90 14.36
N LYS A 28 15.44 8.19 15.63
CA LYS A 28 14.91 9.50 16.02
C LYS A 28 15.88 10.63 15.63
N LYS A 29 17.16 10.47 15.92
CA LYS A 29 18.20 11.45 15.55
C LYS A 29 18.32 11.62 14.05
N LEU A 30 18.20 10.52 13.28
CA LEU A 30 18.26 10.52 11.82
C LEU A 30 17.09 11.29 11.22
N CYS A 31 15.86 11.04 11.70
CA CYS A 31 14.67 11.77 11.27
C CYS A 31 14.79 13.28 11.57
N ILE A 32 15.31 13.64 12.74
CA ILE A 32 15.55 15.05 13.11
C ILE A 32 16.59 15.67 12.18
N ALA A 33 17.71 14.99 11.93
CA ALA A 33 18.75 15.48 11.03
C ALA A 33 18.25 15.63 9.58
N ALA A 34 17.31 14.78 9.17
CA ALA A 34 16.67 14.84 7.85
C ALA A 34 15.59 15.93 7.71
N GLY A 35 15.35 16.72 8.75
CA GLY A 35 14.47 17.90 8.69
C GLY A 35 13.01 17.62 9.07
N ILE A 36 12.68 16.52 9.75
CA ILE A 36 11.28 16.23 10.14
C ILE A 36 10.68 17.32 11.03
N LYS A 37 11.53 18.06 11.76
CA LYS A 37 11.09 19.18 12.61
C LYS A 37 10.72 20.45 11.84
N ASP A 38 11.12 20.52 10.57
CA ASP A 38 10.84 21.68 9.72
C ASP A 38 9.46 21.55 9.06
N ILE A 39 8.82 20.37 9.20
CA ILE A 39 7.46 20.12 8.74
C ILE A 39 6.48 20.64 9.79
N ASP A 40 5.61 21.55 9.40
CA ASP A 40 4.49 22.01 10.23
C ASP A 40 3.47 20.89 10.37
N MET A 41 3.44 20.22 11.53
CA MET A 41 2.54 19.09 11.83
C MET A 41 1.40 19.46 12.77
N ASP A 42 1.40 20.67 13.34
CA ASP A 42 0.44 21.02 14.38
C ASP A 42 -1.01 20.91 13.90
N GLY A 43 -1.80 20.09 14.61
CA GLY A 43 -3.18 19.81 14.29
C GLY A 43 -3.43 19.03 12.99
N LYS A 44 -2.39 18.47 12.34
CA LYS A 44 -2.50 17.80 11.04
C LYS A 44 -2.52 16.29 11.15
N PHE A 45 -3.26 15.63 10.24
CA PHE A 45 -3.22 14.18 10.08
C PHE A 45 -1.93 13.74 9.37
N VAL A 46 -1.23 12.78 9.98
CA VAL A 46 0.04 12.24 9.45
C VAL A 46 -0.13 10.77 9.12
N ALA A 47 -0.17 10.45 7.83
CA ALA A 47 -0.20 9.07 7.38
C ALA A 47 1.20 8.46 7.39
N ILE A 48 1.46 7.50 8.27
CA ILE A 48 2.68 6.70 8.27
C ILE A 48 2.42 5.42 7.50
N LYS A 49 2.82 5.40 6.22
CA LYS A 49 2.64 4.25 5.34
C LYS A 49 3.70 3.21 5.59
N MET A 50 3.25 2.01 5.90
CA MET A 50 4.14 0.87 6.03
C MET A 50 3.45 -0.44 5.63
N HIS A 51 4.22 -1.51 5.55
CA HIS A 51 3.71 -2.86 5.33
C HIS A 51 3.67 -3.58 6.69
N PHE A 52 2.52 -4.09 7.10
CA PHE A 52 2.33 -4.73 8.41
C PHE A 52 2.84 -6.18 8.48
N GLY A 53 3.56 -6.66 7.46
CA GLY A 53 4.02 -8.05 7.37
C GLY A 53 2.98 -8.98 6.77
N GLU A 54 3.34 -10.24 6.66
CA GLU A 54 2.47 -11.36 6.31
C GLU A 54 2.54 -12.39 7.43
N LEU A 55 1.45 -13.09 7.73
CA LEU A 55 1.45 -14.13 8.75
C LEU A 55 2.45 -15.24 8.39
N GLY A 56 3.27 -15.60 9.36
CA GLY A 56 4.33 -16.59 9.19
C GLY A 56 5.65 -16.06 8.62
N ASN A 57 5.71 -14.81 8.15
CA ASN A 57 6.95 -14.16 7.70
C ASN A 57 7.40 -13.11 8.72
N LEU A 58 8.60 -13.26 9.26
CA LEU A 58 9.18 -12.35 10.27
C LEU A 58 10.06 -11.24 9.66
N ALA A 59 10.26 -11.22 8.34
CA ALA A 59 11.09 -10.24 7.64
C ALA A 59 10.29 -8.97 7.28
N PHE A 60 9.94 -8.20 8.30
CA PHE A 60 9.28 -6.90 8.17
C PHE A 60 9.82 -5.90 9.20
N LEU A 61 9.56 -4.60 9.00
CA LEU A 61 9.91 -3.58 10.00
C LEU A 61 9.11 -3.82 11.29
N ARG A 62 9.81 -3.81 12.41
CA ARG A 62 9.17 -4.06 13.71
C ARG A 62 8.34 -2.86 14.18
N PRO A 63 7.27 -3.08 14.97
CA PRO A 63 6.42 -2.01 15.51
C PRO A 63 7.18 -0.91 16.25
N ASN A 64 8.31 -1.25 16.87
CA ASN A 64 9.17 -0.30 17.57
C ASN A 64 9.64 0.87 16.69
N TYR A 65 9.95 0.63 15.41
CA TYR A 65 10.33 1.68 14.48
C TYR A 65 9.14 2.61 14.17
N ALA A 66 7.95 2.03 13.98
CA ALA A 66 6.73 2.79 13.78
C ALA A 66 6.43 3.67 15.01
N LYS A 67 6.62 3.14 16.21
CA LYS A 67 6.44 3.91 17.46
C LYS A 67 7.32 5.13 17.52
N VAL A 68 8.60 5.01 17.20
CA VAL A 68 9.53 6.16 17.23
C VAL A 68 9.06 7.28 16.30
N VAL A 69 8.62 6.93 15.09
CA VAL A 69 8.13 7.92 14.12
C VAL A 69 6.81 8.53 14.59
N ALA A 70 5.87 7.71 15.07
CA ALA A 70 4.59 8.18 15.59
C ALA A 70 4.75 9.10 16.80
N ASP A 71 5.62 8.74 17.76
CA ASP A 71 5.90 9.57 18.94
C ASP A 71 6.51 10.92 18.50
N LEU A 72 7.42 10.91 17.53
CA LEU A 72 8.04 12.12 17.01
C LEU A 72 7.01 13.04 16.32
N CYS A 73 6.07 12.46 15.53
CA CYS A 73 4.98 13.24 14.94
C CYS A 73 4.10 13.88 16.02
N LYS A 74 3.80 13.16 17.09
CA LYS A 74 3.01 13.69 18.23
C LYS A 74 3.75 14.79 18.99
N GLU A 75 5.07 14.63 19.19
CA GLU A 75 5.91 15.66 19.79
C GLU A 75 5.89 16.98 18.99
N LEU A 76 5.60 16.89 17.68
CA LEU A 76 5.46 18.02 16.76
C LEU A 76 4.00 18.50 16.58
N GLY A 77 3.07 18.01 17.40
CA GLY A 77 1.66 18.42 17.38
C GLY A 77 0.80 17.66 16.36
N GLY A 78 1.36 16.69 15.61
CA GLY A 78 0.65 15.94 14.58
C GLY A 78 -0.22 14.82 15.15
N MET A 79 -1.20 14.39 14.35
CA MET A 79 -2.10 13.26 14.62
C MET A 79 -1.72 12.05 13.73
N PRO A 80 -0.71 11.23 14.12
CA PRO A 80 -0.25 10.13 13.31
C PRO A 80 -1.18 8.93 13.36
N PHE A 81 -1.28 8.23 12.23
CA PHE A 81 -1.85 6.90 12.11
C PHE A 81 -1.00 6.03 11.17
N LEU A 82 -0.97 4.73 11.43
CA LEU A 82 -0.35 3.76 10.52
C LEU A 82 -1.34 3.35 9.45
N THR A 83 -0.88 3.19 8.21
CA THR A 83 -1.75 2.81 7.10
C THR A 83 -1.08 1.88 6.10
N ASP A 84 -1.88 1.02 5.49
CA ASP A 84 -1.63 0.24 4.28
C ASP A 84 -2.97 0.03 3.56
N CYS A 85 -2.95 -0.35 2.29
CA CYS A 85 -4.16 -0.73 1.55
C CYS A 85 -4.23 -2.24 1.33
N ASN A 86 -5.46 -2.76 1.18
CA ASN A 86 -5.74 -4.18 1.02
C ASN A 86 -5.03 -4.78 -0.22
N THR A 87 -4.72 -6.07 -0.16
CA THR A 87 -4.03 -6.80 -1.23
C THR A 87 -4.98 -7.31 -2.30
N LEU A 88 -4.42 -7.65 -3.47
CA LEU A 88 -5.15 -8.31 -4.56
C LEU A 88 -5.15 -9.83 -4.45
N TYR A 89 -4.12 -10.39 -3.82
CA TYR A 89 -3.95 -11.83 -3.73
C TYR A 89 -4.65 -12.38 -2.49
N PRO A 90 -4.98 -13.69 -2.48
CA PRO A 90 -5.43 -14.38 -1.29
C PRO A 90 -4.41 -14.28 -0.16
N GLY A 91 -4.89 -14.21 1.05
CA GLY A 91 -4.03 -14.06 2.23
C GLY A 91 -4.72 -13.28 3.33
N SER A 92 -3.97 -12.92 4.35
CA SER A 92 -4.47 -12.30 5.57
C SER A 92 -4.68 -10.78 5.48
N ARG A 93 -4.58 -10.19 4.27
CA ARG A 93 -4.73 -8.73 4.09
C ARG A 93 -5.68 -8.36 2.94
N LYS A 94 -6.63 -9.22 2.59
CA LYS A 94 -7.56 -9.02 1.47
C LYS A 94 -8.78 -8.15 1.77
N ASN A 95 -9.07 -7.87 3.03
CA ASN A 95 -10.08 -6.93 3.50
C ASN A 95 -9.63 -6.30 4.82
N ALA A 96 -10.25 -5.19 5.25
CA ALA A 96 -9.77 -4.45 6.40
C ALA A 96 -9.76 -5.24 7.69
N LEU A 97 -10.72 -6.14 7.94
CA LEU A 97 -10.76 -6.92 9.17
C LEU A 97 -9.58 -7.90 9.23
N GLU A 98 -9.41 -8.72 8.19
CA GLU A 98 -8.28 -9.64 8.10
C GLU A 98 -6.94 -8.90 8.10
N HIS A 99 -6.87 -7.72 7.46
CA HIS A 99 -5.67 -6.89 7.43
C HIS A 99 -5.32 -6.35 8.81
N MET A 100 -6.33 -5.89 9.58
CA MET A 100 -6.15 -5.47 10.98
C MET A 100 -5.73 -6.63 11.87
N ASP A 101 -6.34 -7.81 11.70
CA ASP A 101 -5.95 -9.02 12.44
C ASP A 101 -4.50 -9.39 12.14
N CYS A 102 -4.09 -9.36 10.86
CA CYS A 102 -2.71 -9.59 10.45
C CYS A 102 -1.74 -8.57 11.10
N ALA A 103 -2.10 -7.29 11.10
CA ALA A 103 -1.31 -6.25 11.75
C ALA A 103 -1.16 -6.51 13.25
N ASN A 104 -2.26 -6.82 13.94
CA ASN A 104 -2.27 -7.13 15.38
C ASN A 104 -1.40 -8.35 15.72
N LEU A 105 -1.52 -9.43 14.94
CA LEU A 105 -0.74 -10.66 15.14
C LEU A 105 0.75 -10.44 14.87
N ASN A 106 1.11 -9.51 14.00
CA ASN A 106 2.49 -9.07 13.75
C ASN A 106 2.96 -8.00 14.75
N GLY A 107 2.14 -7.68 15.75
CA GLY A 107 2.47 -6.79 16.85
C GLY A 107 2.19 -5.30 16.60
N PHE A 108 1.53 -4.94 15.51
CA PHE A 108 1.11 -3.56 15.24
C PHE A 108 -0.26 -3.30 15.85
N ASN A 109 -0.32 -2.52 16.89
CA ASN A 109 -1.55 -2.06 17.54
C ASN A 109 -1.27 -0.76 18.31
N THR A 110 -2.31 -0.17 18.88
CA THR A 110 -2.20 1.11 19.61
C THR A 110 -1.28 1.08 20.82
N ILE A 111 -1.14 -0.07 21.46
CA ILE A 111 -0.26 -0.24 22.63
C ILE A 111 1.21 -0.24 22.21
N THR A 112 1.55 -0.99 21.15
CA THR A 112 2.93 -1.18 20.70
C THR A 112 3.45 -0.02 19.85
N THR A 113 2.57 0.62 19.06
CA THR A 113 2.95 1.69 18.13
C THR A 113 2.58 3.09 18.62
N GLY A 114 1.70 3.18 19.63
CA GLY A 114 1.26 4.44 20.17
C GLY A 114 0.26 5.22 19.30
N CYS A 115 -0.17 4.69 18.14
CA CYS A 115 -1.16 5.35 17.27
C CYS A 115 -2.13 4.34 16.65
N GLN A 116 -3.21 4.84 16.07
CA GLN A 116 -4.23 4.02 15.42
C GLN A 116 -3.73 3.41 14.11
N ILE A 117 -4.38 2.34 13.67
CA ILE A 117 -4.22 1.77 12.33
C ILE A 117 -5.49 2.04 11.54
N ILE A 118 -5.35 2.57 10.33
CA ILE A 118 -6.45 2.80 9.40
C ILE A 118 -6.10 2.14 8.08
N ILE A 119 -6.93 1.20 7.63
CA ILE A 119 -6.76 0.59 6.31
C ILE A 119 -7.23 1.58 5.25
N GLY A 120 -6.28 2.05 4.44
CA GLY A 120 -6.39 3.24 3.60
C GLY A 120 -7.47 3.19 2.53
N ASP A 121 -7.82 1.99 2.03
CA ASP A 121 -8.83 1.77 1.00
C ASP A 121 -10.12 1.14 1.54
N GLY A 122 -10.37 1.25 2.86
CA GLY A 122 -11.60 0.87 3.53
C GLY A 122 -11.84 -0.64 3.61
N LEU A 123 -13.05 -1.01 4.06
CA LEU A 123 -13.40 -2.39 4.42
C LEU A 123 -13.14 -3.41 3.30
N ARG A 124 -13.43 -3.05 2.06
CA ARG A 124 -13.37 -3.95 0.90
C ARG A 124 -12.28 -3.59 -0.12
N GLY A 125 -11.41 -2.64 0.19
CA GLY A 125 -10.37 -2.17 -0.72
C GLY A 125 -10.88 -1.31 -1.88
N THR A 126 -12.03 -0.66 -1.70
CA THR A 126 -12.73 0.11 -2.74
C THR A 126 -13.06 1.54 -2.35
N ASP A 127 -12.63 1.97 -1.17
CA ASP A 127 -12.70 3.36 -0.77
C ASP A 127 -11.45 4.09 -1.27
N ASP A 128 -11.57 4.67 -2.46
CA ASP A 128 -10.47 5.32 -3.15
C ASP A 128 -10.85 6.70 -3.69
N VAL A 129 -9.82 7.43 -4.07
CA VAL A 129 -9.92 8.70 -4.78
C VAL A 129 -9.06 8.62 -6.04
N GLU A 130 -9.56 9.20 -7.13
CA GLU A 130 -8.81 9.36 -8.37
C GLU A 130 -7.95 10.61 -8.28
N VAL A 131 -6.63 10.44 -8.40
CA VAL A 131 -5.63 11.50 -8.35
C VAL A 131 -5.01 11.64 -9.73
N PRO A 132 -5.07 12.82 -10.37
CA PRO A 132 -4.36 13.09 -11.61
C PRO A 132 -2.85 12.89 -11.44
N VAL A 133 -2.19 12.33 -12.45
CA VAL A 133 -0.74 12.16 -12.46
C VAL A 133 -0.15 13.13 -13.48
N GLU A 134 0.68 14.05 -13.02
CA GLU A 134 1.32 15.02 -13.90
C GLU A 134 2.32 14.34 -14.83
N ASN A 135 2.27 14.71 -16.12
CA ASN A 135 3.14 14.16 -17.16
C ASN A 135 3.13 12.63 -17.24
N ALA A 136 1.99 12.00 -16.90
CA ALA A 136 1.83 10.56 -16.95
C ALA A 136 2.02 10.00 -18.35
N GLU A 137 2.80 8.92 -18.47
CA GLU A 137 2.97 8.16 -19.71
C GLU A 137 2.02 6.95 -19.75
N TYR A 138 1.74 6.35 -18.56
CA TYR A 138 1.01 5.08 -18.45
C TYR A 138 -0.28 5.17 -17.65
N CYS A 139 -0.32 6.01 -16.64
CA CYS A 139 -1.44 6.13 -15.71
C CYS A 139 -1.85 7.60 -15.54
N PRO A 140 -2.67 8.16 -16.44
CA PRO A 140 -3.09 9.57 -16.31
C PRO A 140 -3.85 9.85 -15.01
N THR A 141 -4.39 8.81 -14.38
CA THR A 141 -5.07 8.88 -13.09
C THR A 141 -4.63 7.71 -12.22
N ALA A 142 -4.31 7.97 -10.97
CA ALA A 142 -4.01 6.95 -9.96
C ALA A 142 -5.19 6.80 -8.98
N ARG A 143 -5.61 5.57 -8.70
CA ARG A 143 -6.63 5.25 -7.69
C ARG A 143 -5.95 4.92 -6.37
N ILE A 144 -5.97 5.86 -5.46
CA ILE A 144 -5.28 5.81 -4.16
C ILE A 144 -6.31 5.64 -3.04
N GLY A 145 -5.96 4.84 -2.02
CA GLY A 145 -6.80 4.68 -0.83
C GLY A 145 -7.13 6.02 -0.20
N ARG A 146 -8.41 6.27 0.09
CA ARG A 146 -8.91 7.57 0.54
C ARG A 146 -8.19 8.08 1.78
N ALA A 147 -8.05 7.27 2.83
CA ALA A 147 -7.43 7.72 4.07
C ALA A 147 -5.95 8.13 3.87
N VAL A 148 -5.27 7.61 2.86
CA VAL A 148 -3.92 8.06 2.48
C VAL A 148 -3.95 9.48 1.93
N MET A 149 -4.97 9.80 1.11
CA MET A 149 -5.09 11.10 0.46
C MET A 149 -5.73 12.16 1.37
N ASP A 150 -6.55 11.76 2.35
CA ASP A 150 -7.15 12.66 3.33
C ASP A 150 -6.14 13.15 4.40
N ALA A 151 -4.98 12.51 4.50
CA ALA A 151 -3.91 12.98 5.39
C ALA A 151 -3.19 14.19 4.82
N ASP A 152 -2.82 15.14 5.68
CA ASP A 152 -2.09 16.36 5.30
C ASP A 152 -0.61 16.06 5.01
N ILE A 153 -0.03 15.13 5.77
CA ILE A 153 1.39 14.78 5.73
C ILE A 153 1.53 13.28 5.48
N PHE A 154 2.51 12.93 4.65
CA PHE A 154 2.76 11.55 4.29
C PHE A 154 4.20 11.13 4.61
N ILE A 155 4.35 10.07 5.41
CA ILE A 155 5.65 9.46 5.75
C ILE A 155 5.67 8.01 5.28
N SER A 156 6.66 7.64 4.46
CA SER A 156 6.86 6.25 4.05
C SER A 156 7.90 5.57 4.95
N LEU A 157 7.45 4.67 5.82
CA LEU A 157 8.32 3.83 6.63
C LEU A 157 8.48 2.47 5.95
N THR A 158 9.61 2.25 5.29
CA THR A 158 9.76 1.20 4.29
C THR A 158 10.80 0.16 4.66
N HIS A 159 10.42 -1.13 4.60
CA HIS A 159 11.34 -2.25 4.62
C HIS A 159 11.96 -2.45 3.23
N PHE A 160 13.27 -2.29 3.13
CA PHE A 160 14.02 -2.53 1.89
C PHE A 160 14.38 -4.03 1.77
N LYS A 161 13.98 -4.67 0.67
CA LYS A 161 14.21 -6.10 0.43
C LYS A 161 14.26 -6.45 -1.06
N GLY A 162 14.79 -7.61 -1.39
CA GLY A 162 14.69 -8.18 -2.74
C GLY A 162 13.24 -8.43 -3.17
N HIS A 163 12.99 -8.41 -4.49
CA HIS A 163 11.67 -8.69 -5.07
C HIS A 163 11.79 -9.24 -6.50
N GLU A 164 11.06 -10.32 -6.81
CA GLU A 164 11.14 -11.05 -8.08
C GLU A 164 10.77 -10.20 -9.31
N ALA A 165 9.73 -9.37 -9.20
CA ALA A 165 9.23 -8.58 -10.33
C ALA A 165 9.87 -7.19 -10.45
N THR A 166 10.44 -6.64 -9.38
CA THR A 166 10.94 -5.25 -9.37
C THR A 166 12.40 -5.14 -8.99
N GLY A 167 13.14 -6.26 -8.93
CA GLY A 167 14.51 -6.35 -8.45
C GLY A 167 14.59 -6.15 -6.93
N PHE A 168 14.03 -5.06 -6.42
CA PHE A 168 13.87 -4.80 -4.98
C PHE A 168 12.55 -4.11 -4.66
N GLY A 169 12.08 -4.27 -3.43
CA GLY A 169 10.96 -3.53 -2.86
C GLY A 169 11.50 -2.47 -1.91
N GLY A 170 11.33 -1.21 -2.27
CA GLY A 170 11.73 -0.04 -1.50
C GLY A 170 10.61 0.97 -1.38
N ALA A 171 10.95 2.25 -1.19
CA ALA A 171 9.99 3.33 -0.99
C ALA A 171 8.98 3.45 -2.15
N ILE A 172 9.43 3.48 -3.40
CA ILE A 172 8.54 3.60 -4.57
C ILE A 172 7.50 2.48 -4.59
N LYS A 173 7.89 1.23 -4.29
CA LYS A 173 6.94 0.12 -4.21
C LYS A 173 6.00 0.24 -3.01
N ASN A 174 6.51 0.61 -1.83
CA ASN A 174 5.69 0.81 -0.64
C ASN A 174 4.65 1.92 -0.84
N ILE A 175 5.01 2.98 -1.55
CA ILE A 175 4.12 4.10 -1.88
C ILE A 175 3.21 3.71 -3.07
N GLY A 176 3.78 3.51 -4.25
CA GLY A 176 3.02 3.36 -5.51
C GLY A 176 2.09 2.16 -5.50
N MET A 177 2.61 0.94 -5.21
CA MET A 177 1.76 -0.25 -5.11
C MET A 177 0.99 -0.26 -3.79
N GLY A 178 1.65 0.11 -2.68
CA GLY A 178 1.10 0.00 -1.34
C GLY A 178 -0.09 0.93 -1.08
N CYS A 179 -0.07 2.17 -1.56
CA CYS A 179 -1.16 3.14 -1.38
C CYS A 179 -2.28 3.00 -2.42
N GLY A 180 -2.03 2.30 -3.53
CA GLY A 180 -3.10 2.01 -4.49
C GLY A 180 -4.24 1.25 -3.84
N SER A 181 -5.50 1.65 -4.13
CA SER A 181 -6.66 0.83 -3.80
C SER A 181 -6.59 -0.52 -4.52
N ARG A 182 -7.53 -1.42 -4.27
CA ARG A 182 -7.60 -2.67 -5.03
C ARG A 182 -7.71 -2.42 -6.54
N ALA A 183 -8.55 -1.48 -6.97
CA ALA A 183 -8.65 -1.08 -8.37
C ALA A 183 -7.36 -0.45 -8.89
N GLY A 184 -6.69 0.38 -8.08
CA GLY A 184 -5.39 0.96 -8.40
C GLY A 184 -4.29 -0.08 -8.57
N LYS A 185 -4.23 -1.07 -7.68
CA LYS A 185 -3.31 -2.21 -7.81
C LYS A 185 -3.58 -3.01 -9.08
N MET A 186 -4.87 -3.24 -9.42
CA MET A 186 -5.27 -3.90 -10.67
C MET A 186 -4.78 -3.14 -11.91
N ALA A 187 -4.94 -1.82 -11.95
CA ALA A 187 -4.50 -1.00 -13.06
C ALA A 187 -2.96 -1.04 -13.26
N GLN A 188 -2.22 -1.09 -12.16
CA GLN A 188 -0.76 -1.23 -12.20
C GLN A 188 -0.32 -2.58 -12.77
N HIS A 189 -0.98 -3.68 -12.37
CA HIS A 189 -0.60 -5.04 -12.78
C HIS A 189 -1.08 -5.42 -14.17
N ASN A 190 -2.31 -5.05 -14.56
CA ASN A 190 -2.93 -5.58 -15.80
C ASN A 190 -4.08 -4.70 -16.32
N SER A 191 -3.89 -3.48 -16.64
CA SER A 191 -4.97 -2.66 -17.22
C SER A 191 -6.35 -2.79 -16.53
N GLY A 192 -6.39 -3.40 -15.35
CA GLY A 192 -7.52 -3.40 -14.43
C GLY A 192 -8.56 -4.52 -14.56
N LYS A 193 -8.27 -5.69 -15.19
CA LYS A 193 -9.29 -6.75 -15.35
C LYS A 193 -8.81 -8.11 -14.82
N PRO A 194 -9.58 -8.78 -13.91
CA PRO A 194 -9.24 -10.10 -13.41
C PRO A 194 -9.56 -11.21 -14.43
N VAL A 195 -8.93 -12.37 -14.28
CA VAL A 195 -9.25 -13.58 -15.04
C VAL A 195 -9.73 -14.70 -14.11
N ILE A 196 -10.45 -15.67 -14.69
CA ILE A 196 -10.94 -16.85 -13.97
C ILE A 196 -10.32 -18.10 -14.57
N GLU A 197 -9.64 -18.89 -13.72
CA GLU A 197 -9.26 -20.25 -14.04
C GLU A 197 -10.45 -21.18 -13.81
N THR A 198 -11.08 -21.60 -14.89
CA THR A 198 -12.31 -22.41 -14.85
C THR A 198 -12.11 -23.75 -14.16
N ASP A 199 -10.90 -24.34 -14.26
CA ASP A 199 -10.59 -25.64 -13.64
C ASP A 199 -10.60 -25.55 -12.11
N LEU A 200 -10.16 -24.44 -11.56
CA LEU A 200 -10.18 -24.17 -10.11
C LEU A 200 -11.57 -23.71 -9.63
N CYS A 201 -12.41 -23.19 -10.53
CA CYS A 201 -13.71 -22.65 -10.16
C CYS A 201 -14.66 -23.78 -9.68
N ARG A 202 -15.26 -23.61 -8.50
CA ARG A 202 -16.24 -24.53 -7.91
C ARG A 202 -17.69 -24.08 -8.06
N GLY A 203 -17.96 -22.97 -8.77
CA GLY A 203 -19.30 -22.45 -9.00
C GLY A 203 -20.04 -21.96 -7.74
N CYS A 204 -19.33 -21.61 -6.68
CA CYS A 204 -19.90 -21.24 -5.38
C CYS A 204 -20.61 -19.88 -5.37
N LYS A 205 -20.55 -19.09 -6.44
CA LYS A 205 -21.20 -17.80 -6.68
C LYS A 205 -20.81 -16.65 -5.73
N ARG A 206 -19.81 -16.81 -4.86
CA ARG A 206 -19.36 -15.74 -3.96
C ARG A 206 -18.89 -14.50 -4.73
N CYS A 207 -18.12 -14.69 -5.80
CA CYS A 207 -17.62 -13.61 -6.63
C CYS A 207 -18.73 -12.76 -7.29
N ALA A 208 -19.84 -13.38 -7.70
CA ALA A 208 -20.98 -12.63 -8.23
C ALA A 208 -21.72 -11.84 -7.16
N LYS A 209 -21.87 -12.38 -5.95
CA LYS A 209 -22.47 -11.65 -4.81
C LYS A 209 -21.67 -10.40 -4.44
N GLU A 210 -20.35 -10.42 -4.65
CA GLU A 210 -19.47 -9.30 -4.42
C GLU A 210 -19.33 -8.34 -5.62
N CYS A 211 -19.87 -8.73 -6.78
CA CYS A 211 -19.77 -7.94 -8.01
C CYS A 211 -20.83 -6.85 -8.04
N GLY A 212 -20.47 -5.62 -7.68
CA GLY A 212 -21.39 -4.48 -7.71
C GLY A 212 -21.78 -3.99 -9.11
N SER A 213 -21.24 -4.58 -10.18
CA SER A 213 -21.59 -4.27 -11.58
C SER A 213 -22.24 -5.44 -12.31
N ASP A 214 -22.62 -6.49 -11.61
CA ASP A 214 -23.26 -7.70 -12.14
C ASP A 214 -22.53 -8.29 -13.36
N ALA A 215 -21.20 -8.20 -13.34
CA ALA A 215 -20.32 -8.63 -14.43
C ALA A 215 -20.00 -10.13 -14.40
N ILE A 216 -20.52 -10.92 -13.44
CA ILE A 216 -20.16 -12.34 -13.30
C ILE A 216 -21.38 -13.22 -13.45
N THR A 217 -21.36 -14.09 -14.44
CA THR A 217 -22.38 -15.10 -14.75
C THR A 217 -21.84 -16.51 -14.54
N TYR A 218 -22.72 -17.53 -14.67
CA TYR A 218 -22.38 -18.94 -14.39
C TYR A 218 -22.92 -19.87 -15.47
N PRO A 219 -22.54 -19.72 -16.74
CA PRO A 219 -22.79 -20.75 -17.71
C PRO A 219 -22.08 -22.03 -17.25
N GLU A 220 -22.74 -23.17 -17.38
CA GLU A 220 -22.18 -24.50 -17.04
C GLU A 220 -21.64 -24.63 -15.61
N LYS A 221 -22.23 -23.89 -14.67
CA LYS A 221 -21.82 -23.87 -13.23
C LYS A 221 -20.39 -23.35 -12.97
N LYS A 222 -19.77 -22.69 -13.93
CA LYS A 222 -18.48 -22.02 -13.80
C LYS A 222 -18.67 -20.50 -13.90
N ALA A 223 -17.87 -19.75 -13.17
CA ALA A 223 -17.91 -18.29 -13.24
C ALA A 223 -17.29 -17.79 -14.55
N VAL A 224 -17.94 -16.81 -15.18
CA VAL A 224 -17.44 -16.10 -16.36
C VAL A 224 -17.62 -14.60 -16.15
N ILE A 225 -16.61 -13.81 -16.53
CA ILE A 225 -16.62 -12.35 -16.41
C ILE A 225 -17.03 -11.74 -17.75
N ASP A 226 -18.08 -10.92 -17.68
CA ASP A 226 -18.43 -9.98 -18.75
C ASP A 226 -17.51 -8.74 -18.62
N TYR A 227 -16.54 -8.64 -19.51
CA TYR A 227 -15.55 -7.57 -19.46
C TYR A 227 -16.07 -6.19 -19.85
N ASP A 228 -17.23 -6.09 -20.50
CA ASP A 228 -17.87 -4.81 -20.81
C ASP A 228 -18.49 -4.20 -19.56
N LYS A 229 -19.02 -5.03 -18.67
CA LYS A 229 -19.56 -4.63 -17.38
C LYS A 229 -18.48 -4.51 -16.29
N CYS A 230 -17.38 -5.24 -16.41
CA CYS A 230 -16.34 -5.30 -15.38
C CYS A 230 -15.65 -3.95 -15.19
N LYS A 231 -15.68 -3.41 -13.97
CA LYS A 231 -15.02 -2.15 -13.57
C LYS A 231 -13.59 -2.34 -13.03
N GLY A 232 -13.05 -3.56 -13.03
CA GLY A 232 -11.69 -3.83 -12.56
C GLY A 232 -11.46 -3.62 -11.06
N CYS A 233 -12.50 -3.60 -10.23
CA CYS A 233 -12.37 -3.29 -8.79
C CYS A 233 -11.72 -4.42 -7.96
N GLY A 234 -11.53 -5.63 -8.52
CA GLY A 234 -10.86 -6.78 -7.88
C GLY A 234 -11.58 -7.41 -6.69
N ARG A 235 -12.83 -7.02 -6.35
CA ARG A 235 -13.58 -7.63 -5.24
C ARG A 235 -13.73 -9.13 -5.36
N CYS A 236 -13.96 -9.63 -6.59
CA CYS A 236 -14.12 -11.04 -6.87
C CYS A 236 -12.87 -11.88 -6.55
N ILE A 237 -11.67 -11.29 -6.68
CA ILE A 237 -10.40 -11.95 -6.30
C ILE A 237 -10.40 -12.22 -4.79
N GLY A 238 -10.65 -11.19 -3.98
CA GLY A 238 -10.69 -11.33 -2.53
C GLY A 238 -11.83 -12.20 -2.00
N ALA A 239 -12.89 -12.41 -2.79
CA ALA A 239 -14.03 -13.27 -2.42
C ALA A 239 -13.81 -14.75 -2.77
N CYS A 240 -12.87 -15.06 -3.65
CA CYS A 240 -12.62 -16.43 -4.10
C CYS A 240 -11.78 -17.21 -3.07
N SER A 241 -12.41 -18.21 -2.43
CA SER A 241 -11.71 -19.11 -1.49
C SER A 241 -10.98 -20.27 -2.18
N PHE A 242 -11.07 -20.36 -3.50
CA PHE A 242 -10.47 -21.43 -4.31
C PHE A 242 -9.37 -20.92 -5.21
N ASP A 243 -8.97 -19.65 -5.05
CA ASP A 243 -7.94 -18.96 -5.83
C ASP A 243 -8.14 -19.01 -7.35
N ALA A 244 -9.40 -19.32 -7.76
CA ALA A 244 -9.78 -19.42 -9.17
C ALA A 244 -9.85 -18.05 -9.87
N ILE A 245 -9.79 -16.94 -9.15
CA ILE A 245 -9.83 -15.59 -9.72
C ILE A 245 -8.56 -14.85 -9.30
N HIS A 246 -7.80 -14.46 -10.28
CA HIS A 246 -6.54 -13.78 -10.06
C HIS A 246 -6.33 -12.65 -11.07
N ASN A 247 -5.31 -11.86 -10.84
CA ASN A 247 -4.83 -10.87 -11.77
C ASN A 247 -3.79 -11.53 -12.68
N PRO A 248 -4.02 -11.63 -14.01
CA PRO A 248 -2.95 -12.07 -14.89
C PRO A 248 -1.83 -11.03 -14.86
N HIS A 249 -0.62 -11.47 -14.58
CA HIS A 249 0.58 -10.64 -14.69
C HIS A 249 0.90 -10.42 -16.17
N SER A 250 0.12 -9.57 -16.84
CA SER A 250 0.24 -9.32 -18.28
C SER A 250 1.21 -8.21 -18.62
N ASN A 251 1.55 -7.35 -17.65
CA ASN A 251 2.53 -6.30 -17.85
C ASN A 251 3.95 -6.83 -17.66
N SER A 252 4.89 -6.35 -18.48
CA SER A 252 6.31 -6.59 -18.20
C SER A 252 6.69 -6.00 -16.84
N ASN A 253 7.74 -6.54 -16.21
CA ASN A 253 8.24 -6.01 -14.95
C ASN A 253 8.65 -4.53 -15.07
N GLU A 254 9.15 -4.13 -16.22
CA GLU A 254 9.49 -2.72 -16.51
C GLU A 254 8.25 -1.84 -16.49
N LEU A 255 7.18 -2.21 -17.21
CA LEU A 255 5.94 -1.45 -17.24
C LEU A 255 5.30 -1.36 -15.84
N LEU A 256 5.34 -2.43 -15.06
CA LEU A 256 4.90 -2.42 -13.67
C LEU A 256 5.68 -1.41 -12.83
N CYS A 257 7.01 -1.38 -12.97
CA CYS A 257 7.86 -0.41 -12.25
C CYS A 257 7.53 1.05 -12.64
N ARG A 258 7.33 1.32 -13.93
CA ARG A 258 6.97 2.65 -14.43
C ARG A 258 5.61 3.11 -13.88
N LYS A 259 4.59 2.26 -13.94
CA LYS A 259 3.26 2.55 -13.34
C LYS A 259 3.33 2.79 -11.84
N MET A 260 4.13 2.00 -11.10
CA MET A 260 4.33 2.24 -9.66
C MET A 260 4.99 3.58 -9.36
N THR A 261 5.89 4.04 -10.21
CA THR A 261 6.54 5.35 -10.06
C THR A 261 5.52 6.47 -10.23
N GLU A 262 4.66 6.39 -11.24
CA GLU A 262 3.58 7.36 -11.46
C GLU A 262 2.57 7.38 -10.30
N TYR A 263 2.20 6.20 -9.76
CA TYR A 263 1.38 6.12 -8.56
C TYR A 263 2.07 6.72 -7.33
N ALA A 264 3.37 6.49 -7.17
CA ALA A 264 4.14 7.10 -6.08
C ALA A 264 4.20 8.62 -6.21
N GLN A 265 4.36 9.13 -7.42
CA GLN A 265 4.27 10.57 -7.72
C GLN A 265 2.90 11.13 -7.30
N ALA A 266 1.79 10.49 -7.68
CA ALA A 266 0.45 10.93 -7.32
C ALA A 266 0.23 11.02 -5.81
N VAL A 267 0.80 10.08 -5.04
CA VAL A 267 0.70 10.09 -3.56
C VAL A 267 1.51 11.23 -2.95
N CYS A 268 2.70 11.51 -3.49
CA CYS A 268 3.64 12.45 -2.87
C CYS A 268 3.49 13.89 -3.38
N HIS A 269 2.82 14.11 -4.53
CA HIS A 269 2.73 15.43 -5.13
C HIS A 269 2.04 16.45 -4.20
N GLY A 270 2.70 17.60 -4.00
CA GLY A 270 2.16 18.70 -3.20
C GLY A 270 2.13 18.46 -1.69
N ARG A 271 2.79 17.41 -1.19
CA ARG A 271 2.83 17.07 0.25
C ARG A 271 4.25 17.09 0.81
N PRO A 272 4.43 17.55 2.06
CA PRO A 272 5.67 17.36 2.77
C PRO A 272 5.88 15.90 3.15
#